data_72c99571dc3f2be1f5a678650e883946
#
_entry.id   72c99571dc3f2be1f5a678650e883946
#
_cell.length_a   1.000
_cell.length_b   1.000
_cell.length_c   1.000
_cell.angle_alpha   90.00
_cell.angle_beta   90.00
_cell.angle_gamma   90.00
#
_symmetry.space_group_name_H-M   'P 1'
#
loop_
_entity.id
_entity.type
_entity.pdbx_description
1 polymer ?
#
loop_
_entity_poly.entity_id
_entity_poly.type
_entity_poly.pdbx_seq_one_letter_code
_entity_poly.pdbx_strand_id
1 'polypeptide(L)'
;MFVTAADAKLDRALIAQFANCQWISAHQNLVITGATGCGKTWLACALGNAACRQGLSVAYVRAPRLFEELRIAHGDGSFGKRLAGLAKTDLRILDDWALAPLNQAERNDLLELLDDRVGTRSTLITSQLPVEHWHAYLNDPTLADAILDRVLHAAHKLPLAGESLRKPEKSES
;
A
#
# COMPACT_ATOMS: atom_id res chain seq x y z
N MET A 1 -9.25 -7.12 -13.96
CA MET A 1 -8.55 -7.08 -15.24
C MET A 1 -7.07 -7.32 -14.94
N PHE A 2 -6.50 -8.38 -15.50
CA PHE A 2 -5.09 -8.74 -15.25
C PHE A 2 -4.23 -8.13 -16.35
N VAL A 3 -3.24 -7.34 -16.00
CA VAL A 3 -2.23 -6.87 -16.94
C VAL A 3 -1.14 -7.94 -17.01
N THR A 4 -0.93 -8.57 -18.15
CA THR A 4 0.08 -9.63 -18.33
C THR A 4 1.45 -9.06 -18.71
N ALA A 5 2.51 -9.81 -18.44
CA ALA A 5 3.91 -9.39 -18.65
C ALA A 5 4.28 -9.07 -20.11
N ALA A 6 3.54 -9.60 -21.07
CA ALA A 6 3.67 -9.20 -22.47
C ALA A 6 3.23 -7.74 -22.71
N ASP A 7 2.43 -7.20 -21.78
CA ASP A 7 1.97 -5.82 -21.72
C ASP A 7 2.82 -4.98 -20.76
N ALA A 8 4.08 -5.31 -20.55
CA ALA A 8 5.03 -4.59 -19.68
C ALA A 8 5.36 -3.14 -20.12
N LYS A 9 4.76 -2.66 -21.17
CA LYS A 9 4.23 -1.32 -21.18
C LYS A 9 3.04 -1.33 -20.22
N LEU A 10 3.28 -1.12 -18.89
CA LEU A 10 2.23 -0.67 -17.99
C LEU A 10 1.30 0.17 -18.82
N ASP A 11 0.06 -0.29 -18.98
CA ASP A 11 -0.87 0.37 -19.90
C ASP A 11 -0.89 1.86 -19.53
N ARG A 12 -0.35 2.70 -20.38
CA ARG A 12 -0.25 4.15 -20.13
C ARG A 12 -1.62 4.73 -19.78
N ALA A 13 -2.69 4.13 -20.34
CA ALA A 13 -4.06 4.53 -20.03
C ALA A 13 -4.43 4.20 -18.58
N LEU A 14 -4.01 3.05 -18.06
CA LEU A 14 -4.28 2.65 -16.68
C LEU A 14 -3.50 3.53 -15.69
N ILE A 15 -2.22 3.79 -15.96
CA ILE A 15 -1.43 4.73 -15.14
C ILE A 15 -2.04 6.12 -15.19
N ALA A 16 -2.42 6.60 -16.37
CA ALA A 16 -3.05 7.91 -16.53
C ALA A 16 -4.38 8.00 -15.75
N GLN A 17 -5.14 6.92 -15.70
CA GLN A 17 -6.37 6.82 -14.92
C GLN A 17 -6.13 7.05 -13.43
N PHE A 18 -5.06 6.48 -12.86
CA PHE A 18 -4.70 6.69 -11.45
C PHE A 18 -3.92 7.98 -11.21
N ALA A 19 -3.17 8.46 -12.19
CA ALA A 19 -2.39 9.70 -12.09
C ALA A 19 -3.25 10.97 -12.01
N ASN A 20 -4.53 10.92 -12.41
CA ASN A 20 -5.46 12.02 -12.24
C ASN A 20 -5.90 12.25 -10.78
N CYS A 21 -5.58 11.31 -9.88
CA CYS A 21 -5.83 11.35 -8.44
C CYS A 21 -7.31 11.45 -8.03
N GLN A 22 -8.27 11.20 -8.92
CA GLN A 22 -9.70 11.22 -8.58
C GLN A 22 -10.05 10.17 -7.53
N TRP A 23 -9.39 9.00 -7.55
CA TRP A 23 -9.57 7.96 -6.54
C TRP A 23 -9.18 8.43 -5.13
N ILE A 24 -8.19 9.32 -5.01
CA ILE A 24 -7.78 9.92 -3.73
C ILE A 24 -8.87 10.88 -3.25
N SER A 25 -9.36 11.76 -4.12
CA SER A 25 -10.45 12.69 -3.79
C SER A 25 -11.76 11.96 -3.44
N ALA A 26 -11.98 10.78 -4.00
CA ALA A 26 -13.10 9.90 -3.68
C ALA A 26 -12.87 9.04 -2.42
N HIS A 27 -11.73 9.20 -1.73
CA HIS A 27 -11.35 8.43 -0.54
C HIS A 27 -11.31 6.91 -0.78
N GLN A 28 -10.92 6.52 -1.98
CA GLN A 28 -10.73 5.13 -2.36
C GLN A 28 -9.30 4.68 -2.09
N ASN A 29 -9.09 3.39 -1.92
CA ASN A 29 -7.78 2.79 -1.75
C ASN A 29 -7.26 2.21 -3.07
N LEU A 30 -5.96 1.97 -3.14
CA LEU A 30 -5.31 1.27 -4.24
C LEU A 30 -4.38 0.19 -3.68
N VAL A 31 -4.54 -1.03 -4.18
CA VAL A 31 -3.68 -2.16 -3.83
C VAL A 31 -2.92 -2.62 -5.07
N ILE A 32 -1.60 -2.57 -5.00
CA ILE A 32 -0.69 -3.01 -6.07
C ILE A 32 0.01 -4.28 -5.60
N THR A 33 -0.21 -5.39 -6.29
CA THR A 33 0.44 -6.67 -5.99
C THR A 33 1.30 -7.14 -7.15
N GLY A 34 2.28 -7.97 -6.87
CA GLY A 34 3.15 -8.54 -7.89
C GLY A 34 4.49 -9.01 -7.32
N ALA A 35 5.24 -9.75 -8.11
CA ALA A 35 6.53 -10.29 -7.73
C ALA A 35 7.55 -9.19 -7.39
N THR A 36 8.59 -9.57 -6.66
CA THR A 36 9.73 -8.69 -6.38
C THR A 36 10.33 -8.15 -7.68
N GLY A 37 10.55 -6.84 -7.74
CA GLY A 37 11.20 -6.20 -8.87
C GLY A 37 10.28 -5.89 -10.06
N CYS A 38 8.97 -6.15 -9.98
CA CYS A 38 8.03 -5.84 -11.05
C CYS A 38 7.62 -4.35 -11.13
N GLY A 39 8.19 -3.48 -10.28
CA GLY A 39 7.96 -2.04 -10.34
C GLY A 39 6.88 -1.49 -9.43
N LYS A 40 6.39 -2.27 -8.44
CA LYS A 40 5.33 -1.82 -7.50
C LYS A 40 5.69 -0.53 -6.78
N THR A 41 6.86 -0.50 -6.14
CA THR A 41 7.35 0.67 -5.38
C THR A 41 7.53 1.87 -6.28
N TRP A 42 8.10 1.66 -7.48
CA TRP A 42 8.25 2.73 -8.47
C TRP A 42 6.91 3.33 -8.85
N LEU A 43 5.91 2.49 -9.15
CA LEU A 43 4.57 2.95 -9.52
C LEU A 43 3.91 3.69 -8.36
N ALA A 44 3.99 3.15 -7.14
CA ALA A 44 3.44 3.80 -5.96
C ALA A 44 4.04 5.20 -5.74
N CYS A 45 5.36 5.34 -5.88
CA CYS A 45 6.04 6.63 -5.77
C CYS A 45 5.68 7.58 -6.92
N ALA A 46 5.52 7.08 -8.13
CA ALA A 46 5.09 7.89 -9.28
C ALA A 46 3.67 8.46 -9.07
N LEU A 47 2.75 7.64 -8.56
CA LEU A 47 1.40 8.08 -8.21
C LEU A 47 1.39 9.08 -7.03
N GLY A 48 2.23 8.85 -6.03
CA GLY A 48 2.45 9.80 -4.93
C GLY A 48 2.96 11.15 -5.42
N ASN A 49 3.90 11.14 -6.35
CA ASN A 49 4.40 12.35 -7.00
C ASN A 49 3.31 13.10 -7.77
N ALA A 50 2.48 12.37 -8.53
CA ALA A 50 1.34 12.96 -9.23
C ALA A 50 0.36 13.62 -8.27
N ALA A 51 0.09 12.99 -7.13
CA ALA A 51 -0.76 13.56 -6.07
C ALA A 51 -0.17 14.84 -5.47
N CYS A 52 1.13 14.84 -5.16
CA CYS A 52 1.83 16.04 -4.67
C CYS A 52 1.74 17.22 -5.65
N ARG A 53 1.87 16.96 -6.94
CA ARG A 53 1.72 18.00 -7.99
C ARG A 53 0.33 18.59 -8.05
N GLN A 54 -0.67 17.87 -7.58
CA GLN A 54 -2.05 18.36 -7.47
C GLN A 54 -2.37 18.98 -6.10
N GLY A 55 -1.36 19.18 -5.25
CA GLY A 55 -1.51 19.81 -3.94
C GLY A 55 -2.00 18.89 -2.85
N LEU A 56 -2.05 17.57 -3.08
CA LEU A 56 -2.42 16.60 -2.05
C LEU A 56 -1.22 16.27 -1.16
N SER A 57 -1.48 16.07 0.12
CA SER A 57 -0.46 15.63 1.06
C SER A 57 -0.23 14.11 0.93
N VAL A 58 1.03 13.72 0.79
CA VAL A 58 1.43 12.33 0.61
C VAL A 58 2.49 11.96 1.64
N ALA A 59 2.36 10.78 2.22
CA ALA A 59 3.39 10.22 3.06
C ALA A 59 3.66 8.76 2.68
N TYR A 60 4.93 8.43 2.56
CA TYR A 60 5.44 7.11 2.24
C TYR A 60 6.09 6.47 3.46
N VAL A 61 5.81 5.21 3.69
CA VAL A 61 6.51 4.39 4.68
C VAL A 61 6.51 2.93 4.24
N ARG A 62 7.60 2.22 4.51
CA ARG A 62 7.61 0.76 4.41
C ARG A 62 6.88 0.16 5.60
N ALA A 63 6.06 -0.87 5.40
CA ALA A 63 5.29 -1.49 6.47
C ALA A 63 6.15 -1.95 7.66
N PRO A 64 7.30 -2.63 7.50
CA PRO A 64 8.15 -2.98 8.64
C PRO A 64 8.63 -1.77 9.44
N ARG A 65 8.95 -0.67 8.75
CA ARG A 65 9.38 0.57 9.40
C ARG A 65 8.25 1.23 10.18
N LEU A 66 7.04 1.23 9.65
CA LEU A 66 5.86 1.75 10.33
C LEU A 66 5.63 1.04 11.66
N PHE A 67 5.64 -0.30 11.68
CA PHE A 67 5.41 -1.07 12.89
C PHE A 67 6.51 -0.85 13.92
N GLU A 68 7.76 -0.70 13.50
CA GLU A 68 8.85 -0.36 14.40
C GLU A 68 8.66 1.03 15.04
N GLU A 69 8.26 2.03 14.25
CA GLU A 69 7.98 3.38 14.75
C GLU A 69 6.81 3.39 15.73
N LEU A 70 5.75 2.61 15.48
CA LEU A 70 4.61 2.49 16.38
C LEU A 70 5.00 1.77 17.67
N ARG A 71 5.83 0.73 17.60
CA ARG A 71 6.38 0.03 18.76
C ARG A 71 7.17 0.98 19.67
N ILE A 72 8.03 1.82 19.08
CA ILE A 72 8.78 2.84 19.82
C ILE A 72 7.82 3.84 20.46
N ALA A 73 6.81 4.29 19.74
CA ALA A 73 5.81 5.25 20.23
C ALA A 73 4.97 4.71 21.39
N HIS A 74 4.70 3.42 21.44
CA HIS A 74 4.10 2.79 22.62
C HIS A 74 5.02 2.88 23.83
N GLY A 75 6.33 2.68 23.63
CA GLY A 75 7.31 2.70 24.70
C GLY A 75 7.57 4.09 25.29
N ASP A 76 7.50 5.13 24.49
CA ASP A 76 7.76 6.53 24.92
C ASP A 76 6.49 7.35 25.19
N GLY A 77 5.30 6.74 25.05
CA GLY A 77 4.01 7.39 25.29
C GLY A 77 3.52 8.32 24.19
N SER A 78 4.18 8.35 23.03
CA SER A 78 3.80 9.21 21.89
C SER A 78 2.83 8.55 20.89
N PHE A 79 2.35 7.33 21.17
CA PHE A 79 1.55 6.54 20.24
C PHE A 79 0.33 7.30 19.69
N GLY A 80 -0.49 7.89 20.56
CA GLY A 80 -1.68 8.63 20.13
C GLY A 80 -1.36 9.81 19.21
N LYS A 81 -0.29 10.55 19.52
CA LYS A 81 0.18 11.67 18.66
C LYS A 81 0.71 11.15 17.32
N ARG A 82 1.45 10.06 17.35
CA ARG A 82 2.00 9.44 16.13
C ARG A 82 0.87 8.93 15.22
N LEU A 83 -0.09 8.21 15.79
CA LEU A 83 -1.24 7.69 15.07
C LEU A 83 -2.06 8.81 14.43
N ALA A 84 -2.36 9.87 15.16
CA ALA A 84 -3.06 11.04 14.66
C ALA A 84 -2.31 11.72 13.49
N GLY A 85 -0.98 11.78 13.55
CA GLY A 85 -0.14 12.28 12.46
C GLY A 85 -0.21 11.40 11.20
N LEU A 86 -0.23 10.08 11.39
CA LEU A 86 -0.35 9.11 10.30
C LEU A 86 -1.72 9.18 9.60
N ALA A 87 -2.77 9.52 10.33
CA ALA A 87 -4.13 9.62 9.80
C ALA A 87 -4.38 10.83 8.91
N LYS A 88 -3.60 11.90 9.04
CA LYS A 88 -3.89 13.22 8.44
C LYS A 88 -3.58 13.36 6.96
N THR A 89 -2.68 12.59 6.39
CA THR A 89 -2.29 12.74 4.99
C THR A 89 -3.38 12.28 4.03
N ASP A 90 -3.57 12.99 2.93
CA ASP A 90 -4.56 12.64 1.90
C ASP A 90 -4.27 11.26 1.31
N LEU A 91 -3.01 10.97 1.02
CA LEU A 91 -2.54 9.67 0.57
C LEU A 91 -1.44 9.12 1.48
N ARG A 92 -1.66 7.93 2.04
CA ARG A 92 -0.65 7.13 2.73
C ARG A 92 -0.19 6.00 1.81
N ILE A 93 1.10 5.95 1.50
CA ILE A 93 1.70 4.81 0.78
C ILE A 93 2.32 3.90 1.83
N LEU A 94 1.81 2.67 1.89
CA LEU A 94 2.29 1.60 2.74
C LEU A 94 2.96 0.55 1.86
N ASP A 95 4.27 0.62 1.76
CA ASP A 95 5.07 -0.23 0.87
C ASP A 95 5.52 -1.51 1.58
N ASP A 96 5.74 -2.57 0.81
CA ASP A 96 6.20 -3.88 1.32
C ASP A 96 5.28 -4.51 2.38
N TRP A 97 3.97 -4.41 2.19
CA TRP A 97 2.99 -5.11 2.99
C TRP A 97 3.19 -6.63 2.94
N ALA A 98 2.98 -7.31 4.05
CA ALA A 98 3.11 -8.75 4.20
C ALA A 98 4.53 -9.29 3.95
N LEU A 99 5.55 -8.49 4.17
CA LEU A 99 6.95 -8.92 4.06
C LEU A 99 7.38 -9.78 5.25
N ALA A 100 6.82 -9.53 6.43
CA ALA A 100 7.08 -10.27 7.66
C ALA A 100 5.78 -10.50 8.44
N PRO A 101 5.68 -11.58 9.25
CA PRO A 101 4.51 -11.83 10.10
C PRO A 101 4.26 -10.67 11.06
N LEU A 102 2.99 -10.38 11.35
CA LEU A 102 2.57 -9.39 12.34
C LEU A 102 2.27 -10.07 13.68
N ASN A 103 2.69 -9.43 14.76
CA ASN A 103 2.24 -9.80 16.10
C ASN A 103 0.87 -9.18 16.43
N GLN A 104 0.32 -9.49 17.60
CA GLN A 104 -1.02 -9.03 18.00
C GLN A 104 -1.09 -7.50 18.12
N ALA A 105 -0.06 -6.86 18.69
CA ALA A 105 -0.03 -5.41 18.86
C ALA A 105 0.01 -4.69 17.50
N GLU A 106 0.81 -5.19 16.55
CA GLU A 106 0.91 -4.64 15.21
C GLU A 106 -0.41 -4.76 14.43
N ARG A 107 -1.14 -5.87 14.58
CA ARG A 107 -2.47 -6.03 13.99
C ARG A 107 -3.47 -5.02 14.55
N ASN A 108 -3.46 -4.82 15.87
CA ASN A 108 -4.32 -3.83 16.52
C ASN A 108 -3.99 -2.40 16.08
N ASP A 109 -2.71 -2.04 16.04
CA ASP A 109 -2.25 -0.73 15.60
C ASP A 109 -2.63 -0.46 14.14
N LEU A 110 -2.50 -1.47 13.29
CA LEU A 110 -2.90 -1.38 11.90
C LEU A 110 -4.41 -1.14 11.75
N LEU A 111 -5.23 -1.88 12.48
CA LEU A 111 -6.68 -1.70 12.45
C LEU A 111 -7.06 -0.29 12.89
N GLU A 112 -6.46 0.21 13.96
CA GLU A 112 -6.72 1.57 14.47
C GLU A 112 -6.33 2.64 13.44
N LEU A 113 -5.17 2.49 12.80
CA LEU A 113 -4.74 3.39 11.73
C LEU A 113 -5.71 3.38 10.55
N LEU A 114 -6.19 2.21 10.15
CA LEU A 114 -7.11 2.07 9.01
C LEU A 114 -8.50 2.61 9.36
N ASP A 115 -8.98 2.41 10.60
CA ASP A 115 -10.25 2.98 11.07
C ASP A 115 -10.25 4.52 10.98
N ASP A 116 -9.16 5.15 11.34
CA ASP A 116 -9.03 6.62 11.27
C ASP A 116 -9.00 7.15 9.82
N ARG A 117 -8.72 6.30 8.85
CA ARG A 117 -8.55 6.70 7.44
C ARG A 117 -9.71 6.29 6.53
N VAL A 118 -10.44 5.21 6.87
CA VAL A 118 -11.51 4.70 6.01
C VAL A 118 -12.60 5.75 5.76
N GLY A 119 -12.98 5.91 4.51
CA GLY A 119 -14.00 6.88 4.09
C GLY A 119 -13.61 8.36 4.19
N THR A 120 -12.42 8.69 4.67
CA THR A 120 -11.94 10.08 4.83
C THR A 120 -10.63 10.36 4.12
N ARG A 121 -9.82 9.36 3.91
CA ARG A 121 -8.49 9.42 3.28
C ARG A 121 -8.25 8.19 2.40
N SER A 122 -7.19 8.22 1.62
CA SER A 122 -6.80 7.09 0.76
C SER A 122 -5.50 6.45 1.23
N THR A 123 -5.44 5.11 1.10
CA THR A 123 -4.24 4.33 1.37
C THR A 123 -3.86 3.53 0.12
N LEU A 124 -2.60 3.61 -0.27
CA LEU A 124 -2.01 2.80 -1.33
C LEU A 124 -1.11 1.75 -0.68
N ILE A 125 -1.38 0.50 -0.96
CA ILE A 125 -0.61 -0.64 -0.42
C ILE A 125 0.09 -1.36 -1.55
N THR A 126 1.38 -1.64 -1.39
CA THR A 126 2.11 -2.57 -2.28
C THR A 126 2.43 -3.85 -1.55
N SER A 127 2.33 -4.98 -2.23
CA SER A 127 2.63 -6.29 -1.66
C SER A 127 3.11 -7.28 -2.72
N GLN A 128 4.02 -8.17 -2.31
CA GLN A 128 4.36 -9.36 -3.10
C GLN A 128 3.28 -10.45 -2.95
N LEU A 129 2.59 -10.47 -1.81
CA LEU A 129 1.57 -11.46 -1.51
C LEU A 129 0.26 -11.07 -2.22
N PRO A 130 -0.34 -11.98 -3.01
CA PRO A 130 -1.67 -11.75 -3.57
C PRO A 130 -2.72 -11.50 -2.49
N VAL A 131 -3.71 -10.67 -2.80
CA VAL A 131 -4.77 -10.28 -1.85
C VAL A 131 -5.50 -11.49 -1.26
N GLU A 132 -5.69 -12.55 -2.03
CA GLU A 132 -6.35 -13.79 -1.63
C GLU A 132 -5.67 -14.48 -0.42
N HIS A 133 -4.38 -14.20 -0.19
CA HIS A 133 -3.62 -14.76 0.91
C HIS A 133 -3.50 -13.82 2.12
N TRP A 134 -4.05 -12.63 2.07
CA TRP A 134 -3.90 -11.65 3.16
C TRP A 134 -4.63 -12.06 4.43
N HIS A 135 -5.78 -12.71 4.29
CA HIS A 135 -6.52 -13.20 5.46
C HIS A 135 -5.69 -14.21 6.27
N ALA A 136 -5.10 -15.19 5.58
CA ALA A 136 -4.23 -16.19 6.21
C ALA A 136 -2.95 -15.56 6.80
N TYR A 137 -2.37 -14.58 6.10
CA TYR A 137 -1.21 -13.83 6.57
C TYR A 137 -1.48 -13.09 7.88
N LEU A 138 -2.64 -12.46 8.02
CA LEU A 138 -3.01 -11.74 9.23
C LEU A 138 -3.22 -12.68 10.43
N ASN A 139 -3.48 -13.94 10.21
CA ASN A 139 -3.46 -15.04 11.20
C ASN A 139 -4.28 -14.75 12.49
N ASP A 140 -5.33 -13.99 12.36
CA ASP A 140 -6.35 -13.72 13.38
C ASP A 140 -7.66 -13.46 12.64
N PRO A 141 -8.61 -14.42 12.61
CA PRO A 141 -9.79 -14.30 11.76
C PRO A 141 -10.62 -13.04 12.00
N THR A 142 -10.78 -12.64 13.25
CA THR A 142 -11.59 -11.46 13.61
C THR A 142 -10.91 -10.17 13.17
N LEU A 143 -9.61 -10.02 13.46
CA LEU A 143 -8.84 -8.85 13.04
C LEU A 143 -8.62 -8.83 11.52
N ALA A 144 -8.42 -10.00 10.90
CA ALA A 144 -8.28 -10.10 9.45
C ALA A 144 -9.54 -9.60 8.73
N ASP A 145 -10.72 -10.05 9.15
CA ASP A 145 -11.98 -9.58 8.57
C ASP A 145 -12.12 -8.05 8.72
N ALA A 146 -11.82 -7.52 9.90
CA ALA A 146 -11.91 -6.09 10.16
C ALA A 146 -10.90 -5.26 9.33
N ILE A 147 -9.65 -5.70 9.29
CA ILE A 147 -8.58 -5.01 8.53
C ILE A 147 -8.88 -5.05 7.04
N LEU A 148 -9.24 -6.22 6.50
CA LEU A 148 -9.51 -6.38 5.07
C LEU A 148 -10.75 -5.61 4.64
N ASP A 149 -11.77 -5.53 5.47
CA ASP A 149 -12.93 -4.69 5.20
C ASP A 149 -12.52 -3.23 4.98
N ARG A 150 -11.65 -2.67 5.84
CA ARG A 150 -11.17 -1.28 5.72
C ARG A 150 -10.27 -1.06 4.51
N VAL A 151 -9.39 -2.00 4.22
CA VAL A 151 -8.44 -1.88 3.09
C VAL A 151 -9.14 -2.07 1.76
N LEU A 152 -9.97 -3.11 1.65
CA LEU A 152 -10.53 -3.55 0.38
C LEU A 152 -11.88 -2.91 0.06
N HIS A 153 -12.53 -2.28 1.03
CA HIS A 153 -13.73 -1.50 0.79
C HIS A 153 -13.41 -0.33 -0.16
N ALA A 154 -14.12 -0.24 -1.28
CA ALA A 154 -13.87 0.74 -2.32
C ALA A 154 -12.39 0.80 -2.80
N ALA A 155 -11.71 -0.35 -2.86
CA ALA A 155 -10.34 -0.44 -3.31
C ALA A 155 -10.24 -0.82 -4.78
N HIS A 156 -9.32 -0.14 -5.49
CA HIS A 156 -8.84 -0.61 -6.78
C HIS A 156 -7.73 -1.63 -6.55
N LYS A 157 -7.77 -2.75 -7.28
CA LYS A 157 -6.76 -3.81 -7.22
C LYS A 157 -6.00 -3.85 -8.53
N LEU A 158 -4.69 -3.68 -8.46
CA LEU A 158 -3.79 -3.64 -9.60
C LEU A 158 -2.72 -4.73 -9.46
N PRO A 159 -2.99 -5.97 -9.91
CA PRO A 159 -1.98 -7.00 -9.96
C PRO A 159 -1.02 -6.71 -11.12
N LEU A 160 0.27 -6.57 -10.81
CA LEU A 160 1.33 -6.46 -11.81
C LEU A 160 1.88 -7.85 -12.10
N ALA A 161 1.84 -8.24 -13.37
CA ALA A 161 2.52 -9.43 -13.85
C ALA A 161 3.80 -8.99 -14.61
N GLY A 162 4.90 -9.74 -14.47
CA GLY A 162 6.11 -9.44 -15.22
C GLY A 162 7.38 -9.99 -14.59
N GLU A 163 8.43 -10.08 -15.41
CA GLU A 163 9.78 -10.36 -14.92
C GLU A 163 10.35 -9.15 -14.18
N SER A 164 11.30 -9.43 -13.29
CA SER A 164 11.99 -8.39 -12.53
C SER A 164 12.65 -7.36 -13.45
N LEU A 165 12.29 -6.10 -13.33
CA LEU A 165 12.97 -4.98 -13.98
C LEU A 165 14.42 -4.77 -13.47
N ARG A 166 14.83 -5.54 -12.44
CA ARG A 166 16.16 -5.50 -11.83
C ARG A 166 17.12 -6.54 -12.40
N LYS A 167 16.67 -7.42 -13.30
CA LYS A 167 17.61 -8.34 -13.98
C LYS A 167 18.51 -7.52 -14.88
N PRO A 168 19.85 -7.63 -14.76
CA PRO A 168 20.76 -7.05 -15.76
C PRO A 168 20.44 -7.71 -17.10
N GLU A 169 20.42 -6.90 -18.17
CA GLU A 169 20.42 -7.44 -19.52
C GLU A 169 21.57 -8.43 -19.62
N LYS A 170 21.26 -9.67 -20.02
CA LYS A 170 22.31 -10.62 -20.38
C LYS A 170 23.04 -9.99 -21.53
N SER A 171 24.29 -9.58 -21.32
CA SER A 171 25.20 -9.26 -22.40
C SER A 171 25.31 -10.53 -23.27
N GLU A 172 24.70 -10.50 -24.43
CA GLU A 172 24.98 -11.47 -25.48
C GLU A 172 26.44 -11.27 -25.89
N SER A 173 27.23 -12.28 -25.59
CA SER A 173 28.62 -12.43 -26.10
C SER A 173 28.60 -13.29 -27.32
#